data_e0123e0e6e52dc7ea3e98663a810f2b1
#
_entry.id   e0123e0e6e52dc7ea3e98663a810f2b1
#
_cell.length_a   1.000
_cell.length_b   1.000
_cell.length_c   1.000
_cell.angle_alpha   90.00
_cell.angle_beta   90.00
_cell.angle_gamma   90.00
#
_symmetry.space_group_name_H-M   'P 1'
#
loop_
_entity.id
_entity.type
_entity.pdbx_description
1 polymer ?
#
loop_
_entity_poly.entity_id
_entity_poly.type
_entity_poly.pdbx_seq_one_letter_code
_entity_poly.pdbx_strand_id
1 'polypeptide(L)'
;MRPATAAVGRLAGAGARSPERANRGRTPHPAGRFGAPCGRMDAVRVALLREVLAGTEWLDATRRFAGALRGSVVSHGGGLLLVGTPEYEPWHLAAHLVDEAAWSGTPELAPTLVRHDARPSDPAHLAVGLGRLEAARRGETLLVVAPGEPAPLLERVCGARRAGATVLALGSGTGELAALAHESLAVPDGAELDLDTVQHLV
;
A
#
# COMPACT_ATOMS: atom_id res chain seq x y z
N MET A 1 33.38 -52.72 -19.61
CA MET A 1 33.33 -52.88 -21.09
C MET A 1 32.91 -51.55 -21.69
N ARG A 2 33.88 -50.83 -22.19
CA ARG A 2 33.72 -49.73 -23.17
C ARG A 2 33.78 -50.42 -24.57
N PRO A 3 33.51 -49.76 -25.75
CA PRO A 3 33.29 -48.35 -26.09
C PRO A 3 32.17 -48.12 -27.17
N ALA A 4 31.92 -46.86 -27.60
CA ALA A 4 32.19 -46.30 -28.96
C ALA A 4 31.46 -44.97 -29.07
N THR A 5 32.05 -43.90 -29.21
CA THR A 5 32.68 -43.01 -30.21
C THR A 5 32.04 -43.02 -31.61
N ALA A 6 31.62 -41.84 -32.07
CA ALA A 6 31.68 -41.20 -33.40
C ALA A 6 30.40 -40.34 -33.64
N ALA A 7 30.37 -39.23 -34.33
CA ALA A 7 31.37 -38.45 -35.04
C ALA A 7 30.74 -37.07 -35.37
N VAL A 8 31.59 -36.12 -35.47
CA VAL A 8 31.57 -34.79 -36.06
C VAL A 8 30.80 -34.69 -37.39
N GLY A 9 29.98 -33.63 -37.50
CA GLY A 9 29.45 -33.18 -38.78
C GLY A 9 29.28 -31.64 -38.78
N ARG A 10 30.34 -30.97 -39.26
CA ARG A 10 30.38 -29.51 -39.51
C ARG A 10 29.92 -29.28 -40.94
N LEU A 11 28.92 -28.44 -41.17
CA LEU A 11 28.75 -27.80 -42.48
C LEU A 11 28.36 -26.34 -42.27
N ALA A 12 29.16 -25.48 -42.90
CA ALA A 12 29.01 -24.06 -43.03
C ALA A 12 28.07 -23.73 -44.22
N GLY A 13 27.45 -22.58 -44.15
CA GLY A 13 27.06 -21.95 -45.40
C GLY A 13 25.87 -21.02 -45.34
N ALA A 14 26.15 -19.76 -45.64
CA ALA A 14 25.42 -18.79 -46.43
C ALA A 14 24.31 -17.97 -45.75
N GLY A 15 24.65 -16.74 -45.61
CA GLY A 15 23.89 -15.53 -45.44
C GLY A 15 22.60 -15.40 -46.27
N ALA A 16 21.62 -14.84 -45.62
CA ALA A 16 20.50 -14.22 -46.27
C ALA A 16 20.09 -12.95 -45.50
N ARG A 17 20.05 -11.91 -46.26
CA ARG A 17 19.81 -10.51 -45.91
C ARG A 17 18.44 -10.31 -45.30
N SER A 18 18.39 -9.49 -44.25
CA SER A 18 17.14 -8.94 -43.70
C SER A 18 16.40 -8.09 -44.74
N PRO A 19 15.10 -8.20 -44.87
CA PRO A 19 14.31 -7.15 -45.49
C PRO A 19 13.92 -6.13 -44.41
N GLU A 20 14.39 -4.93 -44.66
CA GLU A 20 13.97 -3.67 -44.06
C GLU A 20 12.44 -3.51 -44.25
N ARG A 21 11.66 -3.77 -43.20
CA ARG A 21 10.24 -3.47 -43.20
C ARG A 21 10.05 -2.02 -42.79
N ALA A 22 9.68 -1.25 -43.81
CA ALA A 22 9.24 0.13 -43.72
C ALA A 22 8.20 0.29 -42.57
N ASN A 23 8.54 1.09 -41.59
CA ASN A 23 7.68 1.64 -40.59
C ASN A 23 6.73 2.66 -41.24
N ARG A 24 5.55 2.19 -41.67
CA ARG A 24 4.48 3.08 -42.18
C ARG A 24 3.38 3.18 -41.10
N GLY A 25 3.21 4.39 -40.62
CA GLY A 25 1.94 4.89 -40.12
C GLY A 25 1.63 4.58 -38.67
N ARG A 26 2.38 5.11 -37.74
CA ARG A 26 1.91 5.33 -36.41
C ARG A 26 1.32 6.74 -36.33
N THR A 27 -0.01 6.84 -36.49
CA THR A 27 -0.75 8.06 -36.17
C THR A 27 -0.51 8.39 -34.67
N PRO A 28 -0.15 9.64 -34.35
CA PRO A 28 -0.06 10.03 -32.95
C PRO A 28 -1.46 9.95 -32.33
N HIS A 29 -1.61 9.09 -31.35
CA HIS A 29 -2.78 9.09 -30.49
C HIS A 29 -2.84 10.46 -29.80
N PRO A 30 -4.00 11.15 -29.78
CA PRO A 30 -4.13 12.39 -29.03
C PRO A 30 -3.85 12.05 -27.55
N ALA A 31 -2.87 12.73 -26.98
CA ALA A 31 -2.58 12.70 -25.56
C ALA A 31 -3.87 13.03 -24.82
N GLY A 32 -4.52 12.00 -24.28
CA GLY A 32 -5.61 12.14 -23.34
C GLY A 32 -5.11 13.04 -22.21
N ARG A 33 -5.88 14.04 -21.87
CA ARG A 33 -5.68 14.88 -20.70
C ARG A 33 -5.69 13.95 -19.49
N PHE A 34 -4.53 13.46 -19.13
CA PHE A 34 -4.33 12.90 -17.80
C PHE A 34 -4.58 14.02 -16.81
N GLY A 35 -5.44 13.74 -15.85
CA GLY A 35 -5.91 14.65 -14.85
C GLY A 35 -4.82 15.46 -14.17
N ALA A 36 -5.25 16.50 -13.48
CA ALA A 36 -4.43 17.42 -12.73
C ALA A 36 -3.27 16.69 -12.04
N PRO A 37 -2.06 17.25 -12.02
CA PRO A 37 -0.93 16.62 -11.37
C PRO A 37 -1.33 16.32 -9.93
N CYS A 38 -1.30 15.06 -9.56
CA CYS A 38 -1.35 14.62 -8.17
C CYS A 38 -0.32 15.50 -7.44
N GLY A 39 -0.81 16.36 -6.55
CA GLY A 39 -0.01 17.46 -6.01
C GLY A 39 1.27 16.91 -5.42
N ARG A 40 2.38 17.23 -6.07
CA ARG A 40 3.70 16.86 -5.60
C ARG A 40 3.85 17.49 -4.23
N MET A 41 3.82 16.66 -3.19
CA MET A 41 4.13 17.11 -1.84
C MET A 41 5.58 17.57 -1.86
N ASP A 42 5.81 18.86 -1.96
CA ASP A 42 7.17 19.36 -1.93
C ASP A 42 7.66 19.49 -0.46
N ALA A 43 8.96 19.43 -0.27
CA ALA A 43 9.56 19.51 1.06
C ALA A 43 9.18 20.80 1.80
N VAL A 44 8.84 21.86 1.07
CA VAL A 44 8.40 23.15 1.63
C VAL A 44 7.04 23.02 2.27
N ARG A 45 6.10 22.32 1.63
CA ARG A 45 4.76 22.08 2.16
C ARG A 45 4.81 21.20 3.41
N VAL A 46 5.62 20.15 3.40
CA VAL A 46 5.84 19.29 4.58
C VAL A 46 6.46 20.09 5.73
N ALA A 47 7.45 20.94 5.45
CA ALA A 47 8.09 21.79 6.46
C ALA A 47 7.08 22.79 7.06
N LEU A 48 6.26 23.43 6.22
CA LEU A 48 5.22 24.36 6.64
C LEU A 48 4.17 23.66 7.51
N LEU A 49 3.71 22.46 7.10
CA LEU A 49 2.78 21.67 7.90
C LEU A 49 3.35 21.30 9.27
N ARG A 50 4.62 20.90 9.32
CA ARG A 50 5.30 20.62 10.58
C ARG A 50 5.38 21.86 11.47
N GLU A 51 5.58 23.03 10.90
CA GLU A 51 5.62 24.29 11.64
C GLU A 51 4.23 24.68 12.17
N VAL A 52 3.18 24.55 11.37
CA VAL A 52 1.80 24.80 11.77
C VAL A 52 1.33 23.83 12.85
N LEU A 53 1.77 22.58 12.79
CA LEU A 53 1.42 21.54 13.75
C LEU A 53 2.36 21.53 14.97
N ALA A 54 3.46 22.29 14.93
CA ALA A 54 4.41 22.40 16.05
C ALA A 54 3.70 22.95 17.28
N GLY A 55 3.84 22.24 18.39
CA GLY A 55 3.18 22.60 19.67
C GLY A 55 1.74 22.12 19.79
N THR A 56 1.19 21.41 18.81
CA THR A 56 -0.07 20.69 18.92
C THR A 56 0.15 19.26 19.43
N GLU A 57 -0.86 18.67 20.06
CA GLU A 57 -0.83 17.27 20.48
C GLU A 57 -0.77 16.30 19.29
N TRP A 58 -1.07 16.79 18.08
CA TRP A 58 -1.14 15.97 16.88
C TRP A 58 0.21 15.35 16.47
N LEU A 59 1.31 16.08 16.58
CA LEU A 59 2.65 15.54 16.30
C LEU A 59 3.04 14.42 17.26
N ASP A 60 2.68 14.55 18.52
CA ASP A 60 2.94 13.49 19.50
C ASP A 60 2.00 12.30 19.29
N ALA A 61 0.75 12.53 18.89
CA ALA A 61 -0.17 11.47 18.48
C ALA A 61 0.36 10.70 17.26
N THR A 62 0.88 11.39 16.25
CA THR A 62 1.49 10.77 15.07
C THR A 62 2.70 9.91 15.45
N ARG A 63 3.59 10.40 16.31
CA ARG A 63 4.74 9.61 16.79
C ARG A 63 4.32 8.37 17.56
N ARG A 64 3.29 8.48 18.43
CA ARG A 64 2.75 7.32 19.15
C ARG A 64 2.16 6.30 18.19
N PHE A 65 1.38 6.76 17.21
CA PHE A 65 0.75 5.92 16.20
C PHE A 65 1.80 5.18 15.35
N ALA A 66 2.80 5.88 14.83
CA ALA A 66 3.90 5.29 14.06
C ALA A 66 4.70 4.27 14.92
N GLY A 67 4.92 4.59 16.20
CA GLY A 67 5.53 3.67 17.16
C GLY A 67 4.70 2.42 17.40
N ALA A 68 3.37 2.56 17.51
CA ALA A 68 2.44 1.44 17.67
C ALA A 68 2.40 0.56 16.43
N LEU A 69 2.38 1.17 15.22
CA LEU A 69 2.44 0.45 13.95
C LEU A 69 3.72 -0.39 13.85
N ARG A 70 4.88 0.26 14.01
CA ARG A 70 6.17 -0.43 13.95
C ARG A 70 6.27 -1.52 15.02
N GLY A 71 5.88 -1.22 16.24
CA GLY A 71 5.90 -2.17 17.36
C GLY A 71 5.02 -3.38 17.12
N SER A 72 3.82 -3.20 16.58
CA SER A 72 2.89 -4.29 16.32
C SER A 72 3.37 -5.25 15.24
N VAL A 73 3.92 -4.74 14.13
CA VAL A 73 4.40 -5.58 13.02
C VAL A 73 5.68 -6.32 13.37
N VAL A 74 6.64 -5.66 14.05
CA VAL A 74 7.92 -6.26 14.41
C VAL A 74 7.77 -7.30 15.52
N SER A 75 6.98 -6.97 16.58
CA SER A 75 6.87 -7.85 17.75
C SER A 75 6.11 -9.14 17.47
N HIS A 76 5.18 -9.12 16.53
CA HIS A 76 4.33 -10.27 16.26
C HIS A 76 4.69 -11.02 14.98
N GLY A 77 5.36 -10.36 14.01
CA GLY A 77 5.80 -10.99 12.77
C GLY A 77 4.69 -11.55 11.87
N GLY A 78 3.43 -11.21 12.15
CA GLY A 78 2.28 -11.76 11.46
C GLY A 78 1.94 -11.11 10.12
N GLY A 79 2.60 -10.00 9.80
CA GLY A 79 2.35 -9.22 8.59
C GLY A 79 1.36 -8.06 8.81
N LEU A 80 1.42 -7.11 7.88
CA LEU A 80 0.60 -5.91 7.86
C LEU A 80 -0.47 -6.00 6.79
N LEU A 81 -1.74 -5.88 7.16
CA LEU A 81 -2.87 -5.74 6.27
C LEU A 81 -3.28 -4.27 6.23
N LEU A 82 -3.32 -3.69 5.04
CA LEU A 82 -3.74 -2.31 4.83
C LEU A 82 -5.07 -2.31 4.08
N VAL A 83 -6.08 -1.65 4.61
CA VAL A 83 -7.40 -1.56 4.00
C VAL A 83 -7.96 -0.15 4.09
N GLY A 84 -8.65 0.28 3.03
CA GLY A 84 -9.41 1.53 2.99
C GLY A 84 -10.92 1.32 3.05
N THR A 85 -11.65 2.28 2.48
CA THR A 85 -13.09 2.19 2.22
C THR A 85 -13.36 1.96 0.73
N PRO A 86 -14.61 1.68 0.31
CA PRO A 86 -14.94 1.60 -1.11
C PRO A 86 -14.59 2.88 -1.91
N GLU A 87 -14.68 4.03 -1.24
CA GLU A 87 -14.43 5.35 -1.82
C GLU A 87 -12.95 5.77 -1.75
N TYR A 88 -12.18 5.12 -0.87
CA TYR A 88 -10.79 5.47 -0.61
C TYR A 88 -9.91 4.23 -0.39
N GLU A 89 -9.14 3.84 -1.38
CA GLU A 89 -8.10 2.82 -1.24
C GLU A 89 -6.72 3.47 -0.99
N PRO A 90 -6.00 3.12 0.08
CA PRO A 90 -4.77 3.81 0.51
C PRO A 90 -3.53 3.34 -0.27
N TRP A 91 -3.55 3.51 -1.61
CA TRP A 91 -2.44 3.12 -2.50
C TRP A 91 -1.14 3.85 -2.19
N HIS A 92 -1.27 5.13 -1.87
CA HIS A 92 -0.13 6.00 -1.60
C HIS A 92 0.59 5.52 -0.34
N LEU A 93 -0.15 5.28 0.74
CA LEU A 93 0.41 4.74 1.97
C LEU A 93 1.02 3.35 1.76
N ALA A 94 0.38 2.50 0.94
CA ALA A 94 0.96 1.20 0.61
C ALA A 94 2.34 1.33 -0.03
N ALA A 95 2.51 2.25 -0.98
CA ALA A 95 3.81 2.50 -1.63
C ALA A 95 4.85 3.03 -0.63
N HIS A 96 4.49 3.99 0.22
CA HIS A 96 5.39 4.51 1.24
C HIS A 96 5.83 3.45 2.24
N LEU A 97 4.93 2.60 2.71
CA LEU A 97 5.28 1.54 3.64
C LEU A 97 6.19 0.47 3.00
N VAL A 98 6.05 0.20 1.70
CA VAL A 98 6.99 -0.66 0.96
C VAL A 98 8.38 -0.02 0.89
N ASP A 99 8.46 1.28 0.59
CA ASP A 99 9.72 2.02 0.56
C ASP A 99 10.36 2.08 1.94
N GLU A 100 9.58 2.37 2.99
CA GLU A 100 10.06 2.39 4.38
C GLU A 100 10.55 1.01 4.83
N ALA A 101 9.84 -0.06 4.48
CA ALA A 101 10.26 -1.42 4.76
C ALA A 101 11.65 -1.72 4.17
N ALA A 102 11.89 -1.26 2.94
CA ALA A 102 13.16 -1.45 2.25
C ALA A 102 14.28 -0.60 2.88
N TRP A 103 14.01 0.66 3.21
CA TRP A 103 15.02 1.58 3.75
C TRP A 103 15.37 1.31 5.20
N SER A 104 14.37 0.99 6.03
CA SER A 104 14.59 0.69 7.44
C SER A 104 15.11 -0.72 7.70
N GLY A 105 15.11 -1.60 6.69
CA GLY A 105 15.44 -3.01 6.86
C GLY A 105 14.40 -3.77 7.70
N THR A 106 13.15 -3.29 7.73
CA THR A 106 12.02 -3.87 8.47
C THR A 106 10.99 -4.39 7.47
N PRO A 107 11.19 -5.58 6.86
CA PRO A 107 10.32 -6.10 5.81
C PRO A 107 8.87 -6.31 6.26
N GLU A 108 8.63 -6.43 7.56
CA GLU A 108 7.31 -6.61 8.17
C GLU A 108 6.41 -5.38 7.97
N LEU A 109 6.98 -4.20 7.67
CA LEU A 109 6.23 -2.99 7.34
C LEU A 109 5.63 -3.02 5.94
N ALA A 110 6.13 -3.87 5.02
CA ALA A 110 5.56 -3.98 3.69
C ALA A 110 4.12 -4.54 3.77
N PRO A 111 3.10 -3.76 3.39
CA PRO A 111 1.72 -4.17 3.61
C PRO A 111 1.19 -5.08 2.51
N THR A 112 0.23 -5.92 2.87
CA THR A 112 -0.70 -6.49 1.91
C THR A 112 -1.88 -5.54 1.77
N LEU A 113 -2.04 -4.90 0.61
CA LEU A 113 -3.20 -4.05 0.34
C LEU A 113 -4.45 -4.93 0.12
N VAL A 114 -5.45 -4.74 0.97
CA VAL A 114 -6.73 -5.44 0.89
C VAL A 114 -7.75 -4.53 0.21
N ARG A 115 -8.24 -4.95 -0.95
CA ARG A 115 -9.07 -4.14 -1.84
C ARG A 115 -10.56 -4.49 -1.73
N HIS A 116 -11.39 -3.48 -1.95
CA HIS A 116 -12.85 -3.68 -2.04
C HIS A 116 -13.26 -4.31 -3.38
N ASP A 117 -12.61 -3.92 -4.49
CA ASP A 117 -12.89 -4.42 -5.84
C ASP A 117 -11.68 -5.21 -6.41
N ALA A 118 -11.24 -6.22 -5.68
CA ALA A 118 -10.21 -7.14 -6.15
C ALA A 118 -10.81 -8.15 -7.14
N ARG A 119 -10.17 -8.30 -8.31
CA ARG A 119 -10.61 -9.22 -9.37
C ARG A 119 -9.64 -10.38 -9.52
N PRO A 120 -10.12 -11.58 -9.86
CA PRO A 120 -9.24 -12.72 -10.11
C PRO A 120 -8.26 -12.52 -11.28
N SER A 121 -8.56 -11.57 -12.18
CA SER A 121 -7.68 -11.18 -13.30
C SER A 121 -6.61 -10.18 -12.93
N ASP A 122 -6.67 -9.59 -11.73
CA ASP A 122 -5.68 -8.62 -11.29
C ASP A 122 -4.32 -9.30 -11.01
N PRO A 123 -3.22 -8.58 -11.12
CA PRO A 123 -1.93 -9.07 -10.64
C PRO A 123 -2.01 -9.55 -9.18
N ALA A 124 -1.27 -10.57 -8.81
CA ALA A 124 -1.40 -11.23 -7.51
C ALA A 124 -1.35 -10.27 -6.30
N HIS A 125 -0.54 -9.22 -6.36
CA HIS A 125 -0.43 -8.20 -5.32
C HIS A 125 -1.64 -7.25 -5.25
N LEU A 126 -2.50 -7.24 -6.26
CA LEU A 126 -3.73 -6.45 -6.35
C LEU A 126 -5.00 -7.31 -6.25
N ALA A 127 -4.86 -8.63 -6.24
CA ALA A 127 -5.98 -9.58 -6.22
C ALA A 127 -6.45 -9.95 -4.80
N VAL A 128 -5.95 -9.28 -3.76
CA VAL A 128 -6.31 -9.56 -2.38
C VAL A 128 -7.55 -8.78 -2.00
N GLY A 129 -8.67 -9.47 -1.86
CA GLY A 129 -9.96 -8.89 -1.52
C GLY A 129 -10.30 -8.94 -0.03
N LEU A 130 -11.45 -8.38 0.34
CA LEU A 130 -11.94 -8.25 1.72
C LEU A 130 -12.05 -9.57 2.49
N GLY A 131 -12.22 -10.72 1.81
CA GLY A 131 -12.17 -12.03 2.45
C GLY A 131 -10.86 -12.30 3.21
N ARG A 132 -9.79 -11.57 2.88
CA ARG A 132 -8.52 -11.65 3.63
C ARG A 132 -8.67 -11.19 5.09
N LEU A 133 -9.55 -10.24 5.36
CA LEU A 133 -9.82 -9.75 6.72
C LEU A 133 -10.51 -10.83 7.57
N GLU A 134 -11.37 -11.64 6.95
CA GLU A 134 -12.05 -12.75 7.62
C GLU A 134 -11.07 -13.88 8.00
N ALA A 135 -9.97 -13.99 7.24
CA ALA A 135 -8.87 -14.92 7.49
C ALA A 135 -7.76 -14.31 8.38
N ALA A 136 -7.99 -13.13 8.97
CA ALA A 136 -7.01 -12.50 9.85
C ALA A 136 -6.73 -13.36 11.10
N ARG A 137 -5.49 -13.31 11.58
CA ARG A 137 -5.00 -14.18 12.65
C ARG A 137 -4.34 -13.36 13.77
N ARG A 138 -4.20 -14.00 14.90
CA ARG A 138 -3.40 -13.47 16.00
C ARG A 138 -1.97 -13.14 15.50
N GLY A 139 -1.49 -11.96 15.89
CA GLY A 139 -0.17 -11.48 15.52
C GLY A 139 -0.12 -10.69 14.22
N GLU A 140 -1.18 -10.70 13.41
CA GLU A 140 -1.28 -9.77 12.27
C GLU A 140 -1.71 -8.38 12.73
N THR A 141 -1.25 -7.39 12.00
CA THR A 141 -1.65 -5.99 12.21
C THR A 141 -2.56 -5.56 11.06
N LEU A 142 -3.70 -4.99 11.40
CA LEU A 142 -4.65 -4.40 10.48
C LEU A 142 -4.59 -2.88 10.62
N LEU A 143 -4.13 -2.20 9.57
CA LEU A 143 -4.17 -0.74 9.45
C LEU A 143 -5.36 -0.35 8.59
N VAL A 144 -6.34 0.30 9.19
CA VAL A 144 -7.56 0.78 8.52
C VAL A 144 -7.44 2.27 8.27
N VAL A 145 -7.53 2.67 7.00
CA VAL A 145 -7.53 4.09 6.59
C VAL A 145 -8.93 4.44 6.09
N ALA A 146 -9.70 5.11 6.90
CA ALA A 146 -11.13 5.28 6.66
C ALA A 146 -11.59 6.73 6.90
N PRO A 147 -11.87 7.49 5.84
CA PRO A 147 -12.53 8.79 5.96
C PRO A 147 -14.00 8.64 6.42
N GLY A 148 -14.60 7.48 6.23
CA GLY A 148 -15.93 7.10 6.68
C GLY A 148 -15.94 5.70 7.28
N GLU A 149 -17.05 5.32 7.93
CA GLU A 149 -17.18 4.05 8.65
C GLU A 149 -18.29 3.16 8.06
N PRO A 150 -18.09 2.53 6.87
CA PRO A 150 -19.08 1.64 6.30
C PRO A 150 -19.30 0.42 7.19
N ALA A 151 -20.57 0.12 7.57
CA ALA A 151 -20.89 -0.98 8.46
C ALA A 151 -20.29 -2.34 8.04
N PRO A 152 -20.25 -2.73 6.73
CA PRO A 152 -19.63 -3.97 6.32
C PRO A 152 -18.12 -4.05 6.58
N LEU A 153 -17.42 -2.91 6.59
CA LEU A 153 -16.00 -2.83 6.95
C LEU A 153 -15.83 -3.00 8.46
N LEU A 154 -16.64 -2.29 9.27
CA LEU A 154 -16.62 -2.37 10.73
C LEU A 154 -16.84 -3.80 11.23
N GLU A 155 -17.79 -4.54 10.63
CA GLU A 155 -18.04 -5.94 10.97
C GLU A 155 -16.79 -6.81 10.76
N ARG A 156 -16.08 -6.64 9.63
CA ARG A 156 -14.85 -7.38 9.33
C ARG A 156 -13.70 -6.99 10.25
N VAL A 157 -13.55 -5.70 10.55
CA VAL A 157 -12.55 -5.19 11.51
C VAL A 157 -12.80 -5.79 12.89
N CYS A 158 -14.05 -5.79 13.33
CA CYS A 158 -14.46 -6.40 14.59
C CYS A 158 -14.15 -7.92 14.62
N GLY A 159 -14.40 -8.62 13.51
CA GLY A 159 -14.04 -10.03 13.32
C GLY A 159 -12.53 -10.27 13.46
N ALA A 160 -11.72 -9.50 12.74
CA ALA A 160 -10.26 -9.58 12.78
C ALA A 160 -9.71 -9.31 14.20
N ARG A 161 -10.25 -8.29 14.88
CA ARG A 161 -9.89 -7.99 16.27
C ARG A 161 -10.20 -9.17 17.22
N ARG A 162 -11.38 -9.79 17.09
CA ARG A 162 -11.73 -10.97 17.90
C ARG A 162 -10.84 -12.17 17.62
N ALA A 163 -10.33 -12.29 16.37
CA ALA A 163 -9.35 -13.31 15.99
C ALA A 163 -7.94 -13.04 16.55
N GLY A 164 -7.74 -11.89 17.21
CA GLY A 164 -6.50 -11.50 17.87
C GLY A 164 -5.56 -10.67 17.03
N ALA A 165 -6.01 -10.09 15.92
CA ALA A 165 -5.25 -9.11 15.16
C ALA A 165 -5.16 -7.77 15.93
N THR A 166 -4.03 -7.09 15.80
CA THR A 166 -3.90 -5.70 16.26
C THR A 166 -4.56 -4.78 15.25
N VAL A 167 -5.46 -3.92 15.70
CA VAL A 167 -6.17 -2.96 14.83
C VAL A 167 -5.66 -1.56 15.11
N LEU A 168 -5.22 -0.88 14.05
CA LEU A 168 -4.83 0.53 14.05
C LEU A 168 -5.74 1.28 13.08
N ALA A 169 -6.14 2.50 13.42
CA ALA A 169 -7.07 3.28 12.62
C ALA A 169 -6.53 4.68 12.31
N LEU A 170 -6.59 5.06 11.05
CA LEU A 170 -6.33 6.41 10.57
C LEU A 170 -7.62 6.97 9.95
N GLY A 171 -8.20 7.99 10.55
CA GLY A 171 -9.47 8.52 10.10
C GLY A 171 -9.97 9.68 10.95
N SER A 172 -11.28 9.76 11.21
CA SER A 172 -11.88 10.83 12.00
C SER A 172 -11.41 10.89 13.47
N GLY A 173 -10.82 9.82 13.97
CA GLY A 173 -10.43 9.69 15.38
C GLY A 173 -11.60 9.54 16.35
N THR A 174 -12.81 9.51 15.86
CA THR A 174 -14.06 9.32 16.61
C THR A 174 -14.88 8.22 15.96
N GLY A 175 -15.92 7.72 16.64
CA GLY A 175 -16.80 6.72 16.07
C GLY A 175 -16.46 5.29 16.45
N GLU A 176 -17.08 4.35 15.73
CA GLU A 176 -17.00 2.92 16.05
C GLU A 176 -15.63 2.33 15.68
N LEU A 177 -15.02 2.79 14.58
CA LEU A 177 -13.69 2.34 14.18
C LEU A 177 -12.63 2.72 15.22
N ALA A 178 -12.69 3.96 15.74
CA ALA A 178 -11.78 4.39 16.81
C ALA A 178 -11.97 3.56 18.09
N ALA A 179 -13.19 3.19 18.43
CA ALA A 179 -13.49 2.30 19.57
C ALA A 179 -13.00 0.85 19.34
N LEU A 180 -12.97 0.41 18.10
CA LEU A 180 -12.44 -0.92 17.73
C LEU A 180 -10.91 -0.93 17.64
N ALA A 181 -10.25 0.19 17.44
CA ALA A 181 -8.80 0.26 17.29
C ALA A 181 -8.08 0.08 18.65
N HIS A 182 -6.85 -0.42 18.61
CA HIS A 182 -5.92 -0.42 19.75
C HIS A 182 -5.19 0.93 19.84
N GLU A 183 -5.00 1.58 18.70
CA GLU A 183 -4.50 2.94 18.58
C GLU A 183 -5.18 3.60 17.38
N SER A 184 -5.52 4.88 17.50
CA SER A 184 -6.14 5.65 16.43
C SER A 184 -5.47 7.00 16.27
N LEU A 185 -5.32 7.43 15.03
CA LEU A 185 -4.85 8.76 14.68
C LEU A 185 -5.95 9.52 13.96
N ALA A 186 -6.38 10.60 14.58
CA ALA A 186 -7.34 11.51 13.96
C ALA A 186 -6.65 12.35 12.88
N VAL A 187 -7.28 12.44 11.71
CA VAL A 187 -6.93 13.45 10.71
C VAL A 187 -7.50 14.78 11.21
N PRO A 188 -6.68 15.82 11.37
CA PRO A 188 -7.17 17.11 11.82
C PRO A 188 -8.21 17.68 10.85
N ASP A 189 -9.26 18.31 11.39
CA ASP A 189 -10.24 19.01 10.58
C ASP A 189 -9.58 20.24 9.93
N GLY A 190 -9.61 20.32 8.61
CA GLY A 190 -9.09 21.47 7.86
C GLY A 190 -8.83 21.14 6.39
N ALA A 191 -9.06 22.13 5.53
CA ALA A 191 -8.92 21.97 4.07
C ALA A 191 -7.47 21.71 3.58
N GLU A 192 -6.48 21.85 4.45
CA GLU A 192 -5.06 21.69 4.11
C GLU A 192 -4.46 20.33 4.52
N LEU A 193 -5.18 19.56 5.34
CA LEU A 193 -4.77 18.26 5.84
C LEU A 193 -5.77 17.19 5.39
N ASP A 194 -5.62 16.74 4.16
CA ASP A 194 -6.33 15.56 3.68
C ASP A 194 -5.61 14.26 4.13
N LEU A 195 -6.29 13.13 3.98
CA LEU A 195 -5.74 11.82 4.32
C LEU A 195 -4.41 11.54 3.62
N ASP A 196 -4.26 11.97 2.36
CA ASP A 196 -3.02 11.76 1.61
C ASP A 196 -1.86 12.56 2.20
N THR A 197 -2.12 13.78 2.66
CA THR A 197 -1.12 14.60 3.35
C THR A 197 -0.70 13.99 4.69
N VAL A 198 -1.66 13.52 5.48
CA VAL A 198 -1.39 12.92 6.80
C VAL A 198 -0.55 11.65 6.68
N GLN A 199 -0.77 10.85 5.66
CA GLN A 199 0.00 9.62 5.41
C GLN A 199 1.50 9.88 5.18
N HIS A 200 1.89 11.05 4.70
CA HIS A 200 3.30 11.44 4.58
C HIS A 200 3.95 11.83 5.93
N LEU A 201 3.18 12.02 6.96
CA LEU A 201 3.66 12.46 8.26
C LEU A 201 3.75 11.31 9.27
N VAL A 202 3.10 10.18 8.98
CA VAL A 202 3.13 8.94 9.77
C VAL A 202 4.31 8.07 9.37
#